data_598e71d1d625e4b4b14280f5d393d0bb
#
_entry.id   598e71d1d625e4b4b14280f5d393d0bb
#
_cell.length_a   1.000
_cell.length_b   1.000
_cell.length_c   1.000
_cell.angle_alpha   90.00
_cell.angle_beta   90.00
_cell.angle_gamma   90.00
#
_symmetry.space_group_name_H-M   'P 1'
#
loop_
_entity.id
_entity.type
_entity.pdbx_description
1 polymer ?
#
loop_
_entity_poly.entity_id
_entity_poly.type
_entity_poly.pdbx_seq_one_letter_code
_entity_poly.pdbx_strand_id
1 'polypeptide(L)' 'MRTKIFNKYVDNVCSIFSVDKETLFTKNKSRAVVDARQLLYFLCHKRPMSLIYIQEYMKNNGYSVYKSTIHHGIS' A
#
# COMPACT_ATOMS: atom_id res chain seq x y z
N MET A 1 -14.36 -7.56 -6.15
CA MET A 1 -14.38 -6.51 -5.15
C MET A 1 -13.00 -5.92 -4.92
N ARG A 2 -12.91 -4.59 -4.95
CA ARG A 2 -11.61 -3.91 -4.82
C ARG A 2 -10.90 -4.17 -3.50
N THR A 3 -11.67 -4.25 -2.40
CA THR A 3 -11.10 -4.54 -1.07
C THR A 3 -10.38 -5.88 -1.04
N LYS A 4 -10.98 -6.89 -1.65
CA LYS A 4 -10.38 -8.22 -1.71
C LYS A 4 -9.09 -8.21 -2.53
N ILE A 5 -9.09 -7.47 -3.63
CA ILE A 5 -7.90 -7.33 -4.47
C ILE A 5 -6.81 -6.59 -3.72
N PHE A 6 -7.17 -5.51 -3.01
CA PHE A 6 -6.24 -4.75 -2.20
C PHE A 6 -5.57 -5.65 -1.14
N ASN A 7 -6.37 -6.43 -0.42
CA ASN A 7 -5.85 -7.34 0.60
C ASN A 7 -4.91 -8.38 0.00
N LYS A 8 -5.21 -8.88 -1.18
CA LYS A 8 -4.33 -9.81 -1.88
C LYS A 8 -2.98 -9.18 -2.20
N TYR A 9 -2.97 -7.93 -2.65
CA TYR A 9 -1.73 -7.22 -2.92
C TYR A 9 -0.95 -6.94 -1.65
N VAL A 10 -1.65 -6.64 -0.54
CA VAL A 10 -1.01 -6.47 0.76
C VAL A 10 -0.26 -7.73 1.15
N ASP A 11 -0.92 -8.88 1.03
CA ASP A 11 -0.29 -10.16 1.35
C ASP A 11 0.91 -10.43 0.45
N ASN A 12 0.79 -10.10 -0.83
CA ASN A 12 1.89 -10.30 -1.79
C ASN A 12 3.12 -9.46 -1.44
N VAL A 13 2.92 -8.16 -1.18
CA VAL A 13 4.07 -7.30 -0.88
C VAL A 13 4.68 -7.63 0.48
N CYS A 14 3.87 -8.02 1.46
CA CYS A 14 4.38 -8.46 2.75
C CYS A 14 5.26 -9.69 2.61
N SER A 15 4.85 -10.62 1.77
CA SER A 15 5.61 -11.83 1.49
C SER A 15 6.93 -11.51 0.77
N ILE A 16 6.87 -10.65 -0.24
CA ILE A 16 8.05 -10.30 -1.04
C ILE A 16 9.14 -9.64 -0.18
N PHE A 17 8.73 -8.73 0.70
CA PHE A 17 9.67 -7.96 1.52
C PHE A 17 9.85 -8.50 2.93
N SER A 18 9.20 -9.61 3.25
CA SER A 18 9.25 -10.22 4.60
C SER A 18 8.85 -9.20 5.68
N VAL A 19 7.77 -8.48 5.43
CA VAL A 19 7.24 -7.44 6.31
C VAL A 19 5.89 -7.89 6.85
N ASP A 20 5.65 -7.67 8.15
CA ASP A 20 4.36 -7.97 8.75
C ASP A 20 3.32 -6.97 8.25
N LYS A 21 2.09 -7.45 8.10
CA LYS A 21 0.97 -6.62 7.69
C LYS A 21 0.78 -5.42 8.63
N GLU A 22 0.91 -5.64 9.93
CA GLU A 22 0.79 -4.56 10.91
C GLU A 22 1.87 -3.51 10.71
N THR A 23 3.11 -3.95 10.47
CA THR A 23 4.23 -3.05 10.23
C THR A 23 4.06 -2.24 8.94
N LEU A 24 3.46 -2.85 7.93
CA LEU A 24 3.20 -2.18 6.66
C LEU A 24 2.34 -0.93 6.84
N PHE A 25 1.37 -0.98 7.76
CA PHE A 25 0.43 0.12 8.00
C PHE A 25 0.82 0.97 9.20
N THR A 26 2.11 1.07 9.50
CA THR A 26 2.64 1.96 10.53
C THR A 26 3.52 3.02 9.88
N LYS A 27 3.97 3.98 10.68
CA LYS A 27 4.89 5.01 10.19
C LYS A 27 6.35 4.55 10.21
N ASN A 28 6.58 3.26 10.19
CA ASN A 28 7.92 2.69 10.10
C ASN A 28 8.58 3.13 8.80
N LYS A 29 9.80 3.64 8.90
CA LYS A 29 10.55 4.18 7.75
C LYS A 29 11.68 3.27 7.31
N SER A 30 11.70 2.00 7.74
CA SER A 30 12.71 1.07 7.26
C SER A 30 12.56 0.89 5.74
N ARG A 31 13.68 0.60 5.09
CA ARG A 31 13.72 0.47 3.63
C ARG A 31 12.73 -0.56 3.13
N ALA A 32 12.67 -1.71 3.78
CA ALA A 32 11.79 -2.79 3.38
C ALA A 32 10.32 -2.38 3.44
N VAL A 33 9.92 -1.68 4.52
CA VAL A 33 8.54 -1.24 4.70
C VAL A 33 8.17 -0.16 3.67
N VAL A 34 9.08 0.78 3.43
CA VAL A 34 8.84 1.83 2.44
C VAL A 34 8.71 1.24 1.04
N ASP A 35 9.59 0.34 0.68
CA ASP A 35 9.56 -0.31 -0.64
C ASP A 35 8.30 -1.15 -0.80
N ALA A 36 7.88 -1.86 0.25
CA ALA A 36 6.65 -2.64 0.23
C ALA A 36 5.42 -1.77 -0.02
N ARG A 37 5.33 -0.62 0.66
CA ARG A 37 4.23 0.32 0.44
C ARG A 37 4.23 0.88 -0.97
N GLN A 38 5.39 1.23 -1.50
CA GLN A 38 5.50 1.76 -2.87
C GLN A 38 5.05 0.72 -3.89
N LEU A 39 5.46 -0.52 -3.71
CA LEU A 39 5.02 -1.59 -4.61
C LEU A 39 3.52 -1.81 -4.50
N LEU A 40 2.97 -1.74 -3.29
CA LEU A 40 1.52 -1.86 -3.08
C LEU A 40 0.77 -0.77 -3.86
N TYR A 41 1.22 0.48 -3.78
CA TYR A 41 0.59 1.58 -4.51
C TYR A 41 0.65 1.34 -6.02
N PHE A 42 1.79 0.89 -6.50
CA PHE A 42 1.98 0.60 -7.93
C PHE A 42 1.02 -0.48 -8.41
N LEU A 43 0.92 -1.58 -7.67
CA LEU A 43 0.03 -2.69 -8.04
C LEU A 43 -1.43 -2.25 -8.05
N CYS A 44 -1.84 -1.48 -7.04
CA CYS A 44 -3.21 -0.97 -6.96
C CYS A 44 -3.50 -0.02 -8.13
N HIS A 45 -2.58 0.89 -8.43
CA HIS A 45 -2.77 1.84 -9.52
C HIS A 45 -2.88 1.14 -10.87
N LYS A 46 -2.11 0.10 -11.05
CA LYS A 46 -2.09 -0.65 -12.31
C LYS A 46 -3.38 -1.45 -12.54
N ARG A 47 -4.18 -1.65 -11.53
CA ARG A 47 -5.37 -2.52 -11.56
C ARG A 47 -6.61 -1.99 -12.29
N PRO A 48 -6.88 -0.76 -12.61
CA PRO A 48 -6.51 0.53 -12.08
C PRO A 48 -7.41 0.96 -10.92
N MET A 49 -6.83 1.26 -9.79
CA MET A 49 -7.53 1.88 -8.66
C MET A 49 -7.23 3.36 -8.65
N SER A 50 -8.26 4.18 -8.35
CA SER A 50 -8.02 5.60 -8.20
C SER A 50 -7.24 5.87 -6.92
N LEU A 51 -6.55 7.01 -6.87
CA LEU A 51 -5.79 7.41 -5.68
C LEU A 51 -6.70 7.54 -4.47
N ILE A 52 -7.95 7.93 -4.68
CA ILE A 52 -8.94 8.05 -3.60
C ILE A 52 -9.20 6.68 -2.96
N TYR A 53 -9.39 5.65 -3.77
CA TYR A 53 -9.62 4.30 -3.25
C TYR A 53 -8.40 3.76 -2.50
N ILE A 54 -7.21 4.00 -3.03
CA ILE A 54 -5.98 3.57 -2.37
C ILE A 54 -5.86 4.27 -1.01
N GLN A 55 -6.10 5.56 -0.98
CA GLN A 55 -6.06 6.35 0.25
C GLN A 55 -7.05 5.82 1.29
N GLU A 56 -8.27 5.51 0.86
CA GLU A 56 -9.30 4.97 1.74
C GLU A 56 -8.90 3.61 2.32
N TYR A 57 -8.39 2.73 1.50
CA TYR A 57 -7.98 1.40 1.96
C TYR A 57 -6.81 1.47 2.94
N MET A 58 -5.85 2.36 2.69
CA MET A 58 -4.74 2.57 3.62
C MET A 58 -5.26 3.10 4.96
N LYS A 59 -6.17 4.07 4.91
CA LYS A 59 -6.77 4.65 6.11
C LYS A 59 -7.55 3.61 6.91
N ASN A 60 -8.29 2.74 6.22
CA ASN A 60 -9.07 1.69 6.87
C ASN A 60 -8.18 0.69 7.61
N ASN A 61 -6.92 0.60 7.24
CA ASN A 61 -5.93 -0.25 7.90
C ASN A 61 -5.09 0.52 8.92
N GLY A 62 -5.47 1.76 9.22
CA GLY A 62 -4.82 2.57 10.24
C GLY A 62 -3.67 3.45 9.76
N TYR A 63 -3.49 3.57 8.46
CA TYR A 63 -2.39 4.36 7.90
C TYR A 63 -2.92 5.50 7.06
N SER A 64 -2.90 6.72 7.59
CA SER A 64 -3.29 7.92 6.85
C SER A 64 -2.17 8.35 5.91
N VAL A 65 -2.49 8.50 4.64
CA VAL A 65 -1.50 8.89 3.62
C VAL A 65 -2.13 9.91 2.68
N TYR A 66 -1.31 10.84 2.21
CA TYR A 66 -1.76 11.83 1.24
C TYR A 66 -1.71 11.26 -0.18
N LYS A 67 -2.61 11.73 -1.03
CA LYS A 67 -2.64 11.31 -2.43
C LYS A 67 -1.30 11.59 -3.15
N SER A 68 -0.68 12.71 -2.82
CA SER A 68 0.62 13.05 -3.39
C SER A 68 1.70 12.02 -3.05
N THR A 69 1.66 11.51 -1.82
CA THR A 69 2.61 10.46 -1.39
C THR A 69 2.41 9.18 -2.20
N ILE A 70 1.15 8.80 -2.42
CA ILE A 70 0.83 7.62 -3.23
C ILE A 70 1.34 7.83 -4.67
N HIS A 71 1.06 8.99 -5.23
CA HIS A 71 1.49 9.32 -6.59
C HIS A 71 3.00 9.25 -6.75
N HIS A 72 3.75 9.76 -5.78
CA HIS A 72 5.22 9.69 -5.79
C HIS A 72 5.71 8.25 -5.77
N GLY A 73 5.04 7.38 -5.03
CA GLY A 73 5.41 5.97 -4.97
C GLY A 73 5.16 5.24 -6.29
N ILE A 74 4.24 5.73 -7.11
CA ILE A 74 3.90 5.12 -8.40
C ILE A 74 4.84 5.58 -9.52
N SER A 75 5.23 6.82 -9.50
CA SER A 75 6.02 7.42 -10.58
C SER A 75 7.55 7.17 -10.46
#